data_a1043cc1848409b6f4e0a6740a2f16b1
#
_entry.id   a1043cc1848409b6f4e0a6740a2f16b1
#
_cell.length_a   1.000
_cell.length_b   1.000
_cell.length_c   1.000
_cell.angle_alpha   90.00
_cell.angle_beta   90.00
_cell.angle_gamma   90.00
#
_symmetry.space_group_name_H-M   'P 1'
#
loop_
_entity.id
_entity.type
_entity.pdbx_description
1 polymer ?
#
loop_
_entity_poly.entity_id
_entity_poly.type
_entity_poly.pdbx_seq_one_letter_code
_entity_poly.pdbx_strand_id
1 'polypeptide(L)'
;NATGPWVDTLRKKDNSMNDKRLHLTKGVHIVVDYKRLPLQQAAYFDVPDGRMMFAIPKNDITYIGTTDTHFTESPKRPQTDLDDVNYILEGVNQVFPTINLQLDDVRSSWAGVRPLIHQEGKTPSELSRKDEIFYAPSGLISIAGGKLTGFRKMAERTVDVVVKELYKKEKRPIKNCKTANIKLSGGNFKQDDDIPDYILQLAEEAIGTGLTEKEIEKLVYKYGTNTPIILDMLEADVRQKLPIRKKILFAELQYAVTYEMVCTLSDFAIRRTGRLYFERDELDDIYFDILDELERLLKLSKQEKLAQLKEFETEFEAVVAFKNIAFG
;
A
#
# COMPACT_ATOMS: atom_id res chain seq x y z
N ASN A 1 -0.46 20.26 8.59
CA ASN A 1 -1.56 19.32 8.56
C ASN A 1 -1.64 18.64 7.20
N ALA A 2 -1.24 17.38 7.14
CA ALA A 2 -1.26 16.52 5.95
C ALA A 2 -1.86 15.15 6.31
N THR A 3 -2.99 15.16 7.02
CA THR A 3 -3.57 13.96 7.65
C THR A 3 -4.58 13.24 6.76
N GLY A 4 -4.56 13.51 5.42
CA GLY A 4 -5.43 12.82 4.47
C GLY A 4 -6.92 12.97 4.83
N PRO A 5 -7.67 11.87 5.05
CA PRO A 5 -9.10 11.94 5.36
C PRO A 5 -9.44 12.74 6.64
N TRP A 6 -8.47 12.98 7.51
CA TRP A 6 -8.68 13.73 8.77
C TRP A 6 -8.27 15.21 8.69
N VAL A 7 -7.90 15.72 7.51
CA VAL A 7 -7.49 17.14 7.37
C VAL A 7 -8.56 18.08 7.92
N ASP A 8 -9.82 17.87 7.60
CA ASP A 8 -10.91 18.73 8.09
C ASP A 8 -11.19 18.56 9.58
N THR A 9 -10.85 17.43 10.18
CA THR A 9 -10.94 17.26 11.63
C THR A 9 -10.00 18.23 12.36
N LEU A 10 -8.77 18.40 11.84
CA LEU A 10 -7.82 19.36 12.40
C LEU A 10 -8.19 20.81 12.06
N ARG A 11 -8.66 21.09 10.83
CA ARG A 11 -9.14 22.42 10.45
C ARG A 11 -10.32 22.88 11.30
N LYS A 12 -11.26 21.96 11.63
CA LYS A 12 -12.37 22.25 12.55
C LYS A 12 -11.87 22.59 13.96
N LYS A 13 -10.91 21.84 14.50
CA LYS A 13 -10.32 22.12 15.82
C LYS A 13 -9.56 23.45 15.85
N ASP A 14 -9.01 23.86 14.72
CA ASP A 14 -8.30 25.14 14.53
C ASP A 14 -9.23 26.30 14.19
N ASN A 15 -10.56 26.09 14.08
CA ASN A 15 -11.53 27.06 13.61
C ASN A 15 -11.19 27.69 12.25
N SER A 16 -10.54 26.93 11.34
CA SER A 16 -10.04 27.40 10.05
C SER A 16 -10.76 26.77 8.85
N MET A 17 -12.01 26.33 9.03
CA MET A 17 -12.85 25.88 7.93
C MET A 17 -13.28 27.06 7.04
N ASN A 18 -13.41 26.81 5.73
CA ASN A 18 -13.91 27.73 4.72
C ASN A 18 -15.01 27.06 3.87
N ASP A 19 -15.29 27.60 2.68
CA ASP A 19 -16.24 27.06 1.70
C ASP A 19 -15.81 25.72 1.07
N LYS A 20 -14.54 25.33 1.24
CA LYS A 20 -14.00 24.06 0.74
C LYS A 20 -13.89 23.03 1.85
N ARG A 21 -14.39 21.86 1.58
CA ARG A 21 -14.43 20.72 2.52
C ARG A 21 -13.98 19.45 1.84
N LEU A 22 -13.57 18.47 2.64
CA LEU A 22 -13.36 17.13 2.15
C LEU A 22 -14.69 16.45 1.84
N HIS A 23 -14.76 15.82 0.70
CA HIS A 23 -15.77 14.83 0.32
C HIS A 23 -15.07 13.47 0.25
N LEU A 24 -15.41 12.60 1.19
CA LEU A 24 -14.76 11.29 1.27
C LEU A 24 -15.47 10.31 0.35
N THR A 25 -14.69 9.57 -0.45
CA THR A 25 -15.19 8.46 -1.25
C THR A 25 -14.42 7.19 -0.94
N LYS A 26 -15.13 6.04 -0.89
CA LYS A 26 -14.53 4.72 -0.72
C LYS A 26 -14.17 4.14 -2.08
N GLY A 27 -12.96 3.59 -2.20
CA GLY A 27 -12.54 2.82 -3.35
C GLY A 27 -12.08 1.44 -2.92
N VAL A 28 -12.61 0.41 -3.57
CA VAL A 28 -12.36 -0.99 -3.25
C VAL A 28 -11.59 -1.66 -4.38
N HIS A 29 -10.73 -2.58 -4.01
CA HIS A 29 -10.06 -3.50 -4.93
C HIS A 29 -10.28 -4.92 -4.46
N ILE A 30 -10.41 -5.83 -5.41
CA ILE A 30 -10.47 -7.27 -5.18
C ILE A 30 -9.26 -7.96 -5.81
N VAL A 31 -8.90 -9.11 -5.28
CA VAL A 31 -7.81 -9.95 -5.78
C VAL A 31 -8.36 -11.31 -6.17
N VAL A 32 -7.96 -11.79 -7.33
CA VAL A 32 -8.29 -13.12 -7.84
C VAL A 32 -7.01 -13.85 -8.27
N ASP A 33 -7.05 -15.18 -8.35
CA ASP A 33 -5.93 -15.93 -8.91
C ASP A 33 -5.65 -15.50 -10.36
N TYR A 34 -4.37 -15.41 -10.73
CA TYR A 34 -3.97 -15.11 -12.10
C TYR A 34 -4.63 -16.02 -13.13
N LYS A 35 -4.79 -17.31 -12.80
CA LYS A 35 -5.43 -18.30 -13.67
C LYS A 35 -6.90 -17.98 -13.96
N ARG A 36 -7.59 -17.23 -13.08
CA ARG A 36 -8.97 -16.81 -13.27
C ARG A 36 -9.10 -15.60 -14.18
N LEU A 37 -8.07 -14.70 -14.19
CA LEU A 37 -7.99 -13.56 -15.09
C LEU A 37 -6.53 -13.39 -15.57
N PRO A 38 -6.07 -14.20 -16.55
CA PRO A 38 -4.67 -14.28 -16.97
C PRO A 38 -4.31 -13.16 -17.97
N LEU A 39 -4.13 -11.95 -17.47
CA LEU A 39 -3.73 -10.81 -18.29
C LEU A 39 -2.20 -10.77 -18.44
N GLN A 40 -1.72 -10.53 -19.66
CA GLN A 40 -0.28 -10.36 -19.92
C GLN A 40 0.24 -8.98 -19.52
N GLN A 41 -0.65 -7.98 -19.46
CA GLN A 41 -0.35 -6.62 -19.07
C GLN A 41 -1.56 -6.00 -18.36
N ALA A 42 -1.35 -4.86 -17.70
CA ALA A 42 -2.43 -4.12 -17.08
C ALA A 42 -3.47 -3.69 -18.14
N ALA A 43 -4.74 -3.90 -17.84
CA ALA A 43 -5.88 -3.45 -18.63
C ALA A 43 -6.57 -2.27 -17.91
N TYR A 44 -6.94 -1.24 -18.68
CA TYR A 44 -7.74 -0.11 -18.22
C TYR A 44 -8.95 0.04 -19.17
N PHE A 45 -10.15 -0.08 -18.62
CA PHE A 45 -11.39 -0.18 -19.41
C PHE A 45 -12.54 0.54 -18.74
N ASP A 46 -13.51 0.96 -19.54
CA ASP A 46 -14.76 1.51 -19.06
C ASP A 46 -15.78 0.41 -18.73
N VAL A 47 -16.61 0.69 -17.74
CA VAL A 47 -17.77 -0.13 -17.37
C VAL A 47 -19.06 0.59 -17.74
N PRO A 48 -20.23 -0.10 -17.82
CA PRO A 48 -21.45 0.44 -18.40
C PRO A 48 -21.98 1.74 -17.81
N ASP A 49 -21.66 2.04 -16.57
CA ASP A 49 -22.01 3.31 -15.92
C ASP A 49 -21.04 4.47 -16.27
N GLY A 50 -20.08 4.22 -17.19
CA GLY A 50 -19.12 5.21 -17.66
C GLY A 50 -17.92 5.43 -16.74
N ARG A 51 -17.82 4.70 -15.62
CA ARG A 51 -16.62 4.74 -14.77
C ARG A 51 -15.52 3.87 -15.36
N MET A 52 -14.29 4.20 -14.99
CA MET A 52 -13.12 3.44 -15.41
C MET A 52 -12.69 2.44 -14.34
N MET A 53 -12.35 1.25 -14.81
CA MET A 53 -11.82 0.17 -13.99
C MET A 53 -10.47 -0.29 -14.53
N PHE A 54 -9.64 -0.89 -13.70
CA PHE A 54 -8.41 -1.52 -14.15
C PHE A 54 -8.28 -2.92 -13.57
N ALA A 55 -7.58 -3.78 -14.30
CA ALA A 55 -7.15 -5.09 -13.85
C ALA A 55 -5.64 -5.20 -14.09
N ILE A 56 -4.88 -5.53 -13.04
CA ILE A 56 -3.42 -5.52 -13.07
C ILE A 56 -2.89 -6.87 -12.61
N PRO A 57 -2.20 -7.62 -13.50
CA PRO A 57 -1.53 -8.85 -13.10
C PRO A 57 -0.32 -8.54 -12.21
N LYS A 58 -0.12 -9.36 -11.20
CA LYS A 58 1.03 -9.27 -10.28
C LYS A 58 1.38 -10.66 -9.77
N ASN A 59 2.50 -11.23 -10.23
CA ASN A 59 2.90 -12.59 -9.89
C ASN A 59 1.77 -13.61 -10.20
N ASP A 60 1.30 -14.32 -9.17
CA ASP A 60 0.30 -15.38 -9.30
C ASP A 60 -1.14 -14.89 -9.09
N ILE A 61 -1.37 -13.55 -9.06
CA ILE A 61 -2.69 -12.93 -8.88
C ILE A 61 -2.97 -11.84 -9.93
N THR A 62 -4.23 -11.48 -10.07
CA THR A 62 -4.67 -10.24 -10.72
C THR A 62 -5.54 -9.45 -9.75
N TYR A 63 -5.20 -8.17 -9.50
CA TYR A 63 -6.05 -7.31 -8.69
C TYR A 63 -6.84 -6.33 -9.57
N ILE A 64 -8.07 -6.05 -9.15
CA ILE A 64 -9.07 -5.37 -9.95
C ILE A 64 -9.69 -4.24 -9.12
N GLY A 65 -9.93 -3.11 -9.72
CA GLY A 65 -10.57 -1.97 -9.09
C GLY A 65 -10.85 -0.85 -10.09
N THR A 66 -11.64 0.12 -9.72
CA THR A 66 -12.01 0.44 -8.34
C THR A 66 -13.44 0.95 -8.27
N THR A 67 -14.08 0.83 -7.13
CA THR A 67 -15.32 1.56 -6.84
C THR A 67 -15.04 3.04 -6.54
N ASP A 68 -16.08 3.86 -6.53
CA ASP A 68 -16.03 5.26 -6.12
C ASP A 68 -17.38 5.63 -5.49
N THR A 69 -17.57 5.24 -4.22
CA THR A 69 -18.82 5.40 -3.49
C THR A 69 -18.70 6.46 -2.41
N HIS A 70 -19.76 7.23 -2.17
CA HIS A 70 -19.76 8.22 -1.08
C HIS A 70 -19.53 7.54 0.26
N PHE A 71 -18.66 8.13 1.11
CA PHE A 71 -18.27 7.54 2.38
C PHE A 71 -18.46 8.50 3.53
N THR A 72 -19.30 8.11 4.49
CA THR A 72 -19.67 8.92 5.68
C THR A 72 -19.19 8.35 7.00
N GLU A 73 -18.68 7.11 6.97
CA GLU A 73 -18.23 6.41 8.15
C GLU A 73 -16.84 6.86 8.62
N SER A 74 -16.34 6.24 9.68
CA SER A 74 -15.00 6.51 10.17
C SER A 74 -13.94 6.03 9.17
N PRO A 75 -13.03 6.91 8.71
CA PRO A 75 -11.98 6.51 7.76
C PRO A 75 -10.86 5.64 8.39
N LYS A 76 -11.01 5.25 9.64
CA LYS A 76 -10.01 4.44 10.34
C LYS A 76 -9.80 3.06 9.73
N ARG A 77 -10.91 2.37 9.42
CA ARG A 77 -10.91 1.00 8.90
C ARG A 77 -12.06 0.87 7.89
N PRO A 78 -11.93 1.47 6.69
CA PRO A 78 -12.92 1.26 5.64
C PRO A 78 -12.93 -0.22 5.26
N GLN A 79 -14.13 -0.78 5.10
CA GLN A 79 -14.29 -2.18 4.75
C GLN A 79 -14.91 -2.32 3.36
N THR A 80 -14.57 -3.44 2.73
CA THR A 80 -15.22 -3.90 1.51
C THR A 80 -16.56 -4.51 1.88
N ASP A 81 -17.63 -4.08 1.24
CA ASP A 81 -18.93 -4.72 1.33
C ASP A 81 -19.26 -5.56 0.09
N LEU A 82 -20.34 -6.31 0.14
CA LEU A 82 -20.77 -7.20 -0.94
C LEU A 82 -21.13 -6.43 -2.21
N ASP A 83 -21.74 -5.25 -2.07
CA ASP A 83 -22.12 -4.42 -3.22
C ASP A 83 -20.89 -3.91 -3.98
N ASP A 84 -19.81 -3.52 -3.28
CA ASP A 84 -18.54 -3.17 -3.90
C ASP A 84 -17.98 -4.33 -4.74
N VAL A 85 -18.00 -5.54 -4.17
CA VAL A 85 -17.46 -6.73 -4.83
C VAL A 85 -18.29 -7.10 -6.06
N ASN A 86 -19.61 -7.12 -5.91
CA ASN A 86 -20.52 -7.42 -7.02
C ASN A 86 -20.36 -6.42 -8.16
N TYR A 87 -20.27 -5.13 -7.86
CA TYR A 87 -20.02 -4.10 -8.86
C TYR A 87 -18.73 -4.34 -9.66
N ILE A 88 -17.65 -4.74 -8.98
CA ILE A 88 -16.38 -5.02 -9.67
C ILE A 88 -16.49 -6.29 -10.52
N LEU A 89 -17.09 -7.36 -9.98
CA LEU A 89 -17.28 -8.62 -10.69
C LEU A 89 -18.14 -8.44 -11.94
N GLU A 90 -19.26 -7.73 -11.84
CA GLU A 90 -20.15 -7.41 -12.95
C GLU A 90 -19.41 -6.62 -14.05
N GLY A 91 -18.66 -5.58 -13.65
CA GLY A 91 -17.89 -4.77 -14.58
C GLY A 91 -16.84 -5.58 -15.36
N VAL A 92 -16.09 -6.44 -14.67
CA VAL A 92 -15.10 -7.32 -15.31
C VAL A 92 -15.76 -8.34 -16.22
N ASN A 93 -16.82 -9.02 -15.77
CA ASN A 93 -17.49 -10.06 -16.55
C ASN A 93 -18.15 -9.52 -17.83
N GLN A 94 -18.57 -8.25 -17.82
CA GLN A 94 -19.09 -7.60 -19.02
C GLN A 94 -18.00 -7.31 -20.06
N VAL A 95 -16.82 -6.92 -19.62
CA VAL A 95 -15.69 -6.63 -20.51
C VAL A 95 -14.97 -7.90 -20.95
N PHE A 96 -14.93 -8.91 -20.08
CA PHE A 96 -14.30 -10.21 -20.33
C PHE A 96 -15.32 -11.36 -20.19
N PRO A 97 -16.31 -11.48 -21.10
CA PRO A 97 -17.47 -12.36 -20.92
C PRO A 97 -17.14 -13.87 -20.85
N THR A 98 -15.96 -14.27 -21.30
CA THR A 98 -15.49 -15.67 -21.22
C THR A 98 -14.91 -16.02 -19.85
N ILE A 99 -14.62 -15.03 -19.01
CA ILE A 99 -13.93 -15.23 -17.72
C ILE A 99 -14.91 -15.68 -16.63
N ASN A 100 -16.09 -15.05 -16.54
CA ASN A 100 -17.16 -15.37 -15.59
C ASN A 100 -16.69 -15.53 -14.15
N LEU A 101 -16.09 -14.45 -13.60
CA LEU A 101 -15.65 -14.41 -12.18
C LEU A 101 -16.86 -14.47 -11.25
N GLN A 102 -16.71 -15.22 -10.17
CA GLN A 102 -17.72 -15.38 -9.13
C GLN A 102 -17.17 -14.87 -7.78
N LEU A 103 -18.04 -14.70 -6.81
CA LEU A 103 -17.67 -14.26 -5.46
C LEU A 103 -16.59 -15.16 -4.83
N ASP A 104 -16.67 -16.48 -5.06
CA ASP A 104 -15.70 -17.45 -4.54
C ASP A 104 -14.31 -17.31 -5.15
N ASP A 105 -14.19 -16.73 -6.34
CA ASP A 105 -12.89 -16.46 -6.97
C ASP A 105 -12.11 -15.36 -6.26
N VAL A 106 -12.77 -14.53 -5.43
CA VAL A 106 -12.13 -13.43 -4.71
C VAL A 106 -11.34 -13.96 -3.53
N ARG A 107 -10.02 -13.81 -3.57
CA ARG A 107 -9.08 -14.28 -2.53
C ARG A 107 -8.94 -13.29 -1.38
N SER A 108 -8.99 -12.01 -1.71
CA SER A 108 -8.87 -10.91 -0.74
C SER A 108 -9.41 -9.63 -1.33
N SER A 109 -9.57 -8.63 -0.48
CA SER A 109 -9.94 -7.27 -0.88
C SER A 109 -9.27 -6.23 0.02
N TRP A 110 -9.26 -4.99 -0.43
CA TRP A 110 -8.98 -3.86 0.44
C TRP A 110 -9.82 -2.65 0.05
N ALA A 111 -10.13 -1.83 1.02
CA ALA A 111 -10.81 -0.56 0.85
C ALA A 111 -9.91 0.60 1.27
N GLY A 112 -10.03 1.73 0.60
CA GLY A 112 -9.35 2.97 0.93
C GLY A 112 -10.28 4.16 0.79
N VAL A 113 -10.02 5.22 1.56
CA VAL A 113 -10.81 6.45 1.51
C VAL A 113 -10.06 7.55 0.79
N ARG A 114 -10.67 8.12 -0.25
CA ARG A 114 -10.13 9.25 -1.01
C ARG A 114 -10.64 10.57 -0.43
N PRO A 115 -9.75 11.47 0.00
CA PRO A 115 -10.14 12.80 0.44
C PRO A 115 -10.22 13.76 -0.75
N LEU A 116 -11.33 13.74 -1.49
CA LEU A 116 -11.59 14.67 -2.58
C LEU A 116 -11.98 16.04 -2.01
N ILE A 117 -11.78 17.11 -2.79
CA ILE A 117 -12.15 18.46 -2.37
C ILE A 117 -13.44 18.87 -3.04
N HIS A 118 -14.45 19.19 -2.24
CA HIS A 118 -15.72 19.76 -2.66
C HIS A 118 -15.75 21.25 -2.27
N GLN A 119 -16.24 22.07 -3.19
CA GLN A 119 -16.52 23.47 -2.94
C GLN A 119 -18.04 23.68 -2.87
N GLU A 120 -18.51 24.40 -1.87
CA GLU A 120 -19.92 24.71 -1.71
C GLU A 120 -20.48 25.38 -2.97
N GLY A 121 -21.65 24.93 -3.41
CA GLY A 121 -22.27 25.38 -4.67
C GLY A 121 -21.91 24.59 -5.93
N LYS A 122 -20.99 23.61 -5.84
CA LYS A 122 -20.65 22.69 -6.93
C LYS A 122 -21.29 21.32 -6.76
N THR A 123 -21.56 20.65 -7.86
CA THR A 123 -22.10 19.29 -7.86
C THR A 123 -21.02 18.25 -7.51
N PRO A 124 -21.38 17.05 -7.03
CA PRO A 124 -20.42 15.95 -6.80
C PRO A 124 -19.61 15.57 -8.03
N SER A 125 -20.12 15.74 -9.25
CA SER A 125 -19.41 15.50 -10.50
C SER A 125 -18.27 16.51 -10.77
N GLU A 126 -18.30 17.65 -10.10
CA GLU A 126 -17.28 18.70 -10.18
C GLU A 126 -16.22 18.62 -9.08
N LEU A 127 -16.13 17.48 -8.38
CA LEU A 127 -15.14 17.25 -7.33
C LEU A 127 -13.71 17.40 -7.89
N SER A 128 -12.92 18.22 -7.22
CA SER A 128 -11.54 18.45 -7.63
C SER A 128 -10.64 17.30 -7.19
N ARG A 129 -9.91 16.72 -8.15
CA ARG A 129 -8.77 15.81 -7.91
C ARG A 129 -7.44 16.53 -7.78
N LYS A 130 -7.45 17.87 -7.80
CA LYS A 130 -6.26 18.69 -7.55
C LYS A 130 -6.02 18.76 -6.04
N ASP A 131 -4.75 18.87 -5.68
CA ASP A 131 -4.38 19.18 -4.31
C ASP A 131 -4.52 20.68 -4.04
N GLU A 132 -4.86 21.03 -2.81
CA GLU A 132 -4.96 22.41 -2.35
C GLU A 132 -4.25 22.62 -1.03
N ILE A 133 -3.65 23.80 -0.88
CA ILE A 133 -3.03 24.25 0.36
C ILE A 133 -3.93 25.32 0.99
N PHE A 134 -4.32 25.09 2.24
CA PHE A 134 -5.14 25.99 3.03
C PHE A 134 -4.28 26.71 4.07
N TYR A 135 -4.54 27.98 4.24
CA TYR A 135 -3.85 28.87 5.18
C TYR A 135 -4.82 29.29 6.26
N ALA A 136 -4.49 29.05 7.50
CA ALA A 136 -5.28 29.48 8.63
C ALA A 136 -4.71 30.76 9.29
N PRO A 137 -5.55 31.62 9.88
CA PRO A 137 -5.08 32.78 10.66
C PRO A 137 -4.19 32.38 11.85
N SER A 138 -4.36 31.18 12.41
CA SER A 138 -3.52 30.59 13.44
C SER A 138 -2.08 30.31 12.98
N GLY A 139 -1.85 30.28 11.65
CA GLY A 139 -0.59 29.83 11.03
C GLY A 139 -0.58 28.33 10.69
N LEU A 140 -1.67 27.61 10.93
CA LEU A 140 -1.80 26.22 10.47
C LEU A 140 -1.86 26.19 8.95
N ILE A 141 -0.96 25.42 8.33
CA ILE A 141 -0.94 25.13 6.90
C ILE A 141 -1.44 23.70 6.72
N SER A 142 -2.48 23.52 5.89
CA SER A 142 -3.06 22.21 5.59
C SER A 142 -2.97 21.93 4.10
N ILE A 143 -2.69 20.68 3.74
CA ILE A 143 -2.76 20.19 2.35
C ILE A 143 -3.74 19.03 2.27
N ALA A 144 -4.58 19.02 1.23
CA ALA A 144 -5.54 17.95 0.97
C ALA A 144 -5.73 17.73 -0.54
N GLY A 145 -6.37 16.62 -0.89
CA GLY A 145 -6.64 16.22 -2.28
C GLY A 145 -5.40 15.70 -3.00
N GLY A 146 -5.43 15.77 -4.33
CA GLY A 146 -4.36 15.30 -5.19
C GLY A 146 -4.37 13.79 -5.44
N LYS A 147 -3.49 13.38 -6.34
CA LYS A 147 -3.24 11.96 -6.62
C LYS A 147 -2.02 11.46 -5.86
N LEU A 148 -2.04 10.21 -5.41
CA LEU A 148 -0.91 9.60 -4.71
C LEU A 148 0.41 9.72 -5.48
N THR A 149 0.38 9.55 -6.80
CA THR A 149 1.56 9.70 -7.67
C THR A 149 2.15 11.12 -7.69
N GLY A 150 1.40 12.14 -7.26
CA GLY A 150 1.85 13.52 -7.14
C GLY A 150 2.52 13.87 -5.81
N PHE A 151 2.67 12.91 -4.90
CA PHE A 151 3.08 13.13 -3.50
C PHE A 151 4.34 13.98 -3.34
N ARG A 152 5.38 13.72 -4.13
CA ARG A 152 6.65 14.46 -4.05
C ARG A 152 6.46 15.96 -4.38
N LYS A 153 5.71 16.24 -5.46
CA LYS A 153 5.46 17.63 -5.90
C LYS A 153 4.51 18.36 -4.95
N MET A 154 3.55 17.65 -4.37
CA MET A 154 2.68 18.17 -3.31
C MET A 154 3.50 18.54 -2.06
N ALA A 155 4.41 17.67 -1.64
CA ALA A 155 5.30 17.93 -0.53
C ALA A 155 6.24 19.12 -0.82
N GLU A 156 6.86 19.18 -2.01
CA GLU A 156 7.71 20.30 -2.43
C GLU A 156 6.98 21.65 -2.31
N ARG A 157 5.78 21.75 -2.91
CA ARG A 157 4.99 23.01 -2.85
C ARG A 157 4.60 23.39 -1.43
N THR A 158 4.24 22.40 -0.60
CA THR A 158 3.86 22.66 0.80
C THR A 158 5.07 23.15 1.61
N VAL A 159 6.22 22.49 1.45
CA VAL A 159 7.46 22.88 2.12
C VAL A 159 7.94 24.26 1.67
N ASP A 160 7.84 24.58 0.38
CA ASP A 160 8.19 25.91 -0.15
C ASP A 160 7.36 27.01 0.53
N VAL A 161 6.06 26.75 0.75
CA VAL A 161 5.19 27.68 1.50
C VAL A 161 5.66 27.83 2.94
N VAL A 162 5.90 26.73 3.64
CA VAL A 162 6.37 26.73 5.04
C VAL A 162 7.69 27.48 5.15
N VAL A 163 8.64 27.22 4.26
CA VAL A 163 9.96 27.87 4.25
C VAL A 163 9.85 29.38 4.04
N LYS A 164 8.96 29.81 3.12
CA LYS A 164 8.71 31.26 2.89
C LYS A 164 8.17 31.94 4.15
N GLU A 165 7.24 31.31 4.85
CA GLU A 165 6.69 31.86 6.11
C GLU A 165 7.75 31.91 7.21
N LEU A 166 8.55 30.87 7.38
CA LEU A 166 9.66 30.83 8.32
C LEU A 166 10.74 31.88 7.97
N TYR A 167 11.05 32.07 6.67
CA TYR A 167 12.00 33.11 6.25
C TYR A 167 11.51 34.50 6.62
N LYS A 168 10.23 34.80 6.39
CA LYS A 168 9.64 36.08 6.78
C LYS A 168 9.81 36.37 8.29
N LYS A 169 9.59 35.35 9.12
CA LYS A 169 9.64 35.47 10.59
C LYS A 169 11.07 35.43 11.15
N GLU A 170 11.89 34.52 10.68
CA GLU A 170 13.17 34.16 11.32
C GLU A 170 14.40 34.49 10.45
N LYS A 171 14.20 35.05 9.24
CA LYS A 171 15.27 35.38 8.29
C LYS A 171 16.18 34.20 7.92
N ARG A 172 15.68 32.98 8.00
CA ARG A 172 16.44 31.79 7.63
C ARG A 172 16.64 31.72 6.10
N PRO A 173 17.84 31.33 5.62
CA PRO A 173 18.10 31.22 4.19
C PRO A 173 17.22 30.13 3.55
N ILE A 174 16.63 30.44 2.43
CA ILE A 174 15.82 29.51 1.63
C ILE A 174 16.76 28.68 0.75
N LYS A 175 16.63 27.36 0.78
CA LYS A 175 17.31 26.43 -0.12
C LYS A 175 16.30 25.82 -1.08
N ASN A 176 16.69 25.62 -2.33
CA ASN A 176 15.85 24.94 -3.31
C ASN A 176 15.64 23.47 -2.97
N CYS A 177 14.48 22.95 -3.31
CA CYS A 177 14.17 21.53 -3.18
C CYS A 177 15.12 20.67 -4.02
N LYS A 178 15.64 19.58 -3.44
CA LYS A 178 16.54 18.62 -4.10
C LYS A 178 15.91 17.24 -4.26
N THR A 179 14.69 17.04 -3.78
CA THR A 179 14.06 15.71 -3.70
C THR A 179 13.84 15.03 -5.05
N ALA A 180 13.80 15.79 -6.15
CA ALA A 180 13.71 15.22 -7.50
C ALA A 180 14.92 14.34 -7.87
N ASN A 181 16.08 14.63 -7.29
CA ASN A 181 17.35 13.96 -7.59
C ASN A 181 17.82 13.02 -6.46
N ILE A 182 17.01 12.87 -5.42
CA ILE A 182 17.31 11.91 -4.35
C ILE A 182 16.79 10.55 -4.76
N LYS A 183 17.69 9.58 -4.92
CA LYS A 183 17.31 8.20 -5.17
C LYS A 183 16.64 7.60 -3.92
N LEU A 184 15.58 6.84 -4.14
CA LEU A 184 14.94 6.09 -3.07
C LEU A 184 15.84 4.92 -2.64
N SER A 185 15.67 4.46 -1.41
CA SER A 185 16.36 3.26 -0.92
C SER A 185 16.07 2.08 -1.84
N GLY A 186 17.11 1.34 -2.23
CA GLY A 186 17.01 0.26 -3.20
C GLY A 186 17.01 0.70 -4.66
N GLY A 187 16.88 2.01 -4.97
CA GLY A 187 16.83 2.54 -6.34
C GLY A 187 18.18 3.01 -6.90
N ASN A 188 19.30 2.43 -6.47
CA ASN A 188 20.63 2.90 -6.86
C ASN A 188 21.13 2.37 -8.22
N PHE A 189 20.23 2.01 -9.12
CA PHE A 189 20.56 1.69 -10.50
C PHE A 189 20.92 2.94 -11.30
N LYS A 190 21.81 2.79 -12.28
CA LYS A 190 22.18 3.88 -13.21
C LYS A 190 21.05 4.10 -14.22
N GLN A 191 20.48 3.01 -14.72
CA GLN A 191 19.35 2.95 -15.64
C GLN A 191 18.52 1.68 -15.38
N ASP A 192 17.27 1.65 -15.83
CA ASP A 192 16.37 0.51 -15.57
C ASP A 192 16.84 -0.77 -16.26
N ASP A 193 17.56 -0.66 -17.37
CA ASP A 193 18.10 -1.80 -18.12
C ASP A 193 19.23 -2.54 -17.36
N ASP A 194 19.76 -1.97 -16.27
CA ASP A 194 20.77 -2.62 -15.44
C ASP A 194 20.17 -3.72 -14.54
N ILE A 195 18.84 -3.79 -14.37
CA ILE A 195 18.19 -4.71 -13.43
C ILE A 195 18.37 -6.19 -13.82
N PRO A 196 18.16 -6.62 -15.07
CA PRO A 196 18.36 -8.01 -15.46
C PRO A 196 19.81 -8.49 -15.23
N ASP A 197 20.80 -7.68 -15.59
CA ASP A 197 22.21 -8.01 -15.38
C ASP A 197 22.54 -8.10 -13.88
N TYR A 198 21.95 -7.22 -13.07
CA TYR A 198 22.10 -7.24 -11.62
C TYR A 198 21.50 -8.50 -10.98
N ILE A 199 20.36 -8.98 -11.49
CA ILE A 199 19.75 -10.24 -11.06
C ILE A 199 20.68 -11.41 -11.34
N LEU A 200 21.23 -11.49 -12.55
CA LEU A 200 22.15 -12.55 -12.94
C LEU A 200 23.42 -12.53 -12.08
N GLN A 201 24.01 -11.35 -11.85
CA GLN A 201 25.15 -11.19 -10.97
C GLN A 201 24.87 -11.73 -9.56
N LEU A 202 23.74 -11.31 -8.93
CA LEU A 202 23.40 -11.76 -7.59
C LEU A 202 23.06 -13.26 -7.54
N ALA A 203 22.49 -13.82 -8.62
CA ALA A 203 22.22 -15.25 -8.70
C ALA A 203 23.51 -16.07 -8.74
N GLU A 204 24.55 -15.58 -9.45
CA GLU A 204 25.89 -16.16 -9.45
C GLU A 204 26.55 -16.07 -8.06
N GLU A 205 26.49 -14.93 -7.40
CA GLU A 205 27.02 -14.72 -6.04
C GLU A 205 26.32 -15.61 -5.00
N ALA A 206 25.02 -15.88 -5.17
CA ALA A 206 24.22 -16.71 -4.28
C ALA A 206 24.35 -18.23 -4.51
N ILE A 207 25.23 -18.68 -5.42
CA ILE A 207 25.46 -20.12 -5.66
C ILE A 207 25.91 -20.78 -4.36
N GLY A 208 25.20 -21.87 -3.99
CA GLY A 208 25.46 -22.60 -2.74
C GLY A 208 24.58 -22.21 -1.54
N THR A 209 23.83 -21.10 -1.62
CA THR A 209 22.88 -20.69 -0.58
C THR A 209 21.58 -21.51 -0.61
N GLY A 210 21.29 -22.18 -1.73
CA GLY A 210 20.04 -22.90 -1.99
C GLY A 210 18.94 -22.00 -2.60
N LEU A 211 19.23 -20.73 -2.92
CA LEU A 211 18.34 -19.83 -3.63
C LEU A 211 18.34 -20.14 -5.13
N THR A 212 17.16 -20.04 -5.74
CA THR A 212 16.98 -20.07 -7.19
C THR A 212 17.09 -18.65 -7.77
N GLU A 213 17.44 -18.53 -9.06
CA GLU A 213 17.43 -17.25 -9.78
C GLU A 213 16.07 -16.53 -9.66
N LYS A 214 14.95 -17.27 -9.72
CA LYS A 214 13.61 -16.71 -9.55
C LYS A 214 13.36 -16.10 -8.15
N GLU A 215 13.96 -16.66 -7.12
CA GLU A 215 13.88 -16.09 -5.76
C GLU A 215 14.73 -14.83 -5.64
N ILE A 216 15.91 -14.81 -6.25
CA ILE A 216 16.75 -13.61 -6.37
C ILE A 216 16.01 -12.53 -7.16
N GLU A 217 15.44 -12.87 -8.32
CA GLU A 217 14.62 -11.95 -9.12
C GLU A 217 13.51 -11.29 -8.29
N LYS A 218 12.73 -12.08 -7.53
CA LYS A 218 11.68 -11.56 -6.64
C LYS A 218 12.24 -10.60 -5.59
N LEU A 219 13.38 -10.91 -4.99
CA LEU A 219 14.03 -10.03 -4.01
C LEU A 219 14.52 -8.73 -4.65
N VAL A 220 15.12 -8.80 -5.83
CA VAL A 220 15.61 -7.60 -6.55
C VAL A 220 14.47 -6.69 -6.96
N TYR A 221 13.36 -7.21 -7.50
CA TYR A 221 12.19 -6.39 -7.83
C TYR A 221 11.53 -5.76 -6.59
N LYS A 222 11.71 -6.35 -5.42
CA LYS A 222 11.12 -5.83 -4.17
C LYS A 222 12.04 -4.86 -3.44
N TYR A 223 13.34 -5.15 -3.37
CA TYR A 223 14.32 -4.44 -2.55
C TYR A 223 15.41 -3.72 -3.35
N GLY A 224 15.49 -3.97 -4.65
CA GLY A 224 16.47 -3.35 -5.54
C GLY A 224 17.90 -3.60 -5.08
N THR A 225 18.71 -2.54 -5.04
CA THR A 225 20.12 -2.60 -4.60
C THR A 225 20.31 -2.87 -3.10
N ASN A 226 19.23 -3.02 -2.34
CA ASN A 226 19.27 -3.46 -0.93
C ASN A 226 19.22 -4.99 -0.80
N THR A 227 18.99 -5.74 -1.88
CA THR A 227 18.93 -7.21 -1.88
C THR A 227 20.14 -7.87 -1.21
N PRO A 228 21.40 -7.43 -1.43
CA PRO A 228 22.56 -8.03 -0.75
C PRO A 228 22.45 -8.01 0.77
N ILE A 229 21.87 -6.97 1.37
CA ILE A 229 21.67 -6.90 2.83
C ILE A 229 20.77 -8.06 3.32
N ILE A 230 19.75 -8.42 2.54
CA ILE A 230 18.85 -9.54 2.86
C ILE A 230 19.59 -10.87 2.68
N LEU A 231 20.43 -11.00 1.64
CA LEU A 231 21.25 -12.19 1.43
C LEU A 231 22.25 -12.40 2.57
N ASP A 232 22.92 -11.33 3.03
CA ASP A 232 23.81 -11.36 4.18
C ASP A 232 23.08 -11.83 5.46
N MET A 233 21.85 -11.34 5.69
CA MET A 233 21.02 -11.76 6.81
C MET A 233 20.62 -13.24 6.72
N LEU A 234 20.35 -13.73 5.51
CA LEU A 234 20.01 -15.12 5.26
C LEU A 234 21.20 -16.04 5.53
N GLU A 235 22.41 -15.65 5.11
CA GLU A 235 23.64 -16.42 5.34
C GLU A 235 24.04 -16.41 6.82
N ALA A 236 23.84 -15.28 7.50
CA ALA A 236 24.14 -15.15 8.93
C ALA A 236 23.18 -15.95 9.82
N ASP A 237 22.04 -16.44 9.28
CA ASP A 237 21.10 -17.25 10.06
C ASP A 237 21.67 -18.63 10.36
N VAL A 238 22.09 -18.82 11.61
CA VAL A 238 22.68 -20.05 12.12
C VAL A 238 21.71 -21.26 12.17
N ARG A 239 20.43 -21.04 11.90
CA ARG A 239 19.38 -22.09 11.90
C ARG A 239 19.42 -22.89 10.61
N GLN A 240 20.50 -23.65 10.39
CA GLN A 240 20.79 -24.37 9.14
C GLN A 240 19.72 -25.36 8.68
N LYS A 241 18.89 -25.86 9.61
CA LYS A 241 17.84 -26.85 9.31
C LYS A 241 16.51 -26.27 8.79
N LEU A 242 16.38 -24.93 8.71
CA LEU A 242 15.16 -24.33 8.18
C LEU A 242 15.08 -24.48 6.66
N PRO A 243 13.86 -24.74 6.13
CA PRO A 243 13.63 -24.67 4.68
C PRO A 243 14.02 -23.28 4.13
N ILE A 244 14.56 -23.24 2.92
CA ILE A 244 15.06 -22.01 2.30
C ILE A 244 14.00 -20.91 2.26
N ARG A 245 12.75 -21.24 1.95
CA ARG A 245 11.62 -20.27 1.95
C ARG A 245 11.44 -19.60 3.32
N LYS A 246 11.60 -20.35 4.39
CA LYS A 246 11.48 -19.82 5.76
C LYS A 246 12.67 -18.95 6.13
N LYS A 247 13.86 -19.29 5.65
CA LYS A 247 15.06 -18.44 5.80
C LYS A 247 14.91 -17.10 5.08
N ILE A 248 14.41 -17.12 3.84
CA ILE A 248 14.11 -15.89 3.08
C ILE A 248 13.11 -15.03 3.86
N LEU A 249 12.01 -15.62 4.34
CA LEU A 249 10.98 -14.90 5.11
C LEU A 249 11.57 -14.23 6.35
N PHE A 250 12.42 -14.93 7.09
CA PHE A 250 13.02 -14.38 8.31
C PHE A 250 14.08 -13.32 8.03
N ALA A 251 14.84 -13.46 6.92
CA ALA A 251 15.77 -12.42 6.47
C ALA A 251 15.02 -11.14 6.03
N GLU A 252 13.93 -11.29 5.26
CA GLU A 252 13.04 -10.17 4.91
C GLU A 252 12.45 -9.49 6.16
N LEU A 253 11.99 -10.29 7.13
CA LEU A 253 11.45 -9.75 8.38
C LEU A 253 12.50 -9.01 9.20
N GLN A 254 13.70 -9.56 9.33
CA GLN A 254 14.82 -8.93 10.01
C GLN A 254 15.23 -7.61 9.32
N TYR A 255 15.28 -7.61 7.98
CA TYR A 255 15.50 -6.40 7.20
C TYR A 255 14.42 -5.35 7.47
N ALA A 256 13.15 -5.74 7.42
CA ALA A 256 12.02 -4.84 7.62
C ALA A 256 11.99 -4.26 9.05
N VAL A 257 12.34 -5.04 10.08
CA VAL A 257 12.51 -4.52 11.45
C VAL A 257 13.68 -3.54 11.53
N THR A 258 14.80 -3.86 10.90
CA THR A 258 16.04 -3.07 11.05
C THR A 258 16.01 -1.77 10.25
N TYR A 259 15.49 -1.80 9.01
CA TYR A 259 15.58 -0.70 8.05
C TYR A 259 14.24 -0.05 7.68
N GLU A 260 13.11 -0.73 7.93
CA GLU A 260 11.79 -0.27 7.53
C GLU A 260 10.83 -0.02 8.69
N MET A 261 11.34 -0.04 9.94
CA MET A 261 10.58 0.28 11.16
C MET A 261 9.34 -0.61 11.36
N VAL A 262 9.44 -1.90 11.07
CA VAL A 262 8.40 -2.86 11.42
C VAL A 262 8.37 -3.05 12.93
N CYS A 263 7.21 -2.83 13.53
CA CYS A 263 6.97 -2.98 14.96
C CYS A 263 5.88 -4.02 15.27
N THR A 264 5.05 -4.34 14.27
CA THR A 264 3.91 -5.26 14.44
C THR A 264 3.81 -6.26 13.29
N LEU A 265 3.10 -7.37 13.53
CA LEU A 265 2.75 -8.35 12.48
C LEU A 265 2.01 -7.67 11.32
N SER A 266 1.06 -6.78 11.61
CA SER A 266 0.34 -6.00 10.60
C SER A 266 1.24 -5.04 9.81
N ASP A 267 2.31 -4.50 10.42
CA ASP A 267 3.28 -3.70 9.67
C ASP A 267 3.96 -4.54 8.59
N PHE A 268 4.45 -5.71 8.96
CA PHE A 268 5.12 -6.58 8.01
C PHE A 268 4.17 -7.13 6.94
N ALA A 269 3.07 -7.78 7.37
CA ALA A 269 2.18 -8.48 6.47
C ALA A 269 1.36 -7.56 5.56
N ILE A 270 1.06 -6.33 6.01
CA ILE A 270 0.21 -5.38 5.28
C ILE A 270 1.05 -4.25 4.67
N ARG A 271 1.77 -3.49 5.53
CA ARG A 271 2.33 -2.19 5.17
C ARG A 271 3.68 -2.28 4.46
N ARG A 272 4.45 -3.36 4.63
CA ARG A 272 5.76 -3.54 3.98
C ARG A 272 5.71 -4.56 2.85
N THR A 273 5.07 -5.69 3.06
CA THR A 273 5.09 -6.77 2.07
C THR A 273 3.80 -6.89 1.27
N GLY A 274 2.66 -6.43 1.80
CA GLY A 274 1.36 -6.59 1.16
C GLY A 274 0.87 -8.04 1.11
N ARG A 275 1.49 -8.96 1.85
CA ARG A 275 1.18 -10.39 1.82
C ARG A 275 -0.29 -10.67 2.14
N LEU A 276 -0.89 -9.90 3.06
CA LEU A 276 -2.30 -10.06 3.41
C LEU A 276 -3.23 -9.93 2.20
N TYR A 277 -2.88 -9.07 1.25
CA TYR A 277 -3.70 -8.86 0.06
C TYR A 277 -3.31 -9.76 -1.10
N PHE A 278 -2.02 -10.01 -1.31
CA PHE A 278 -1.51 -10.63 -2.53
C PHE A 278 -1.10 -12.10 -2.34
N GLU A 279 -0.84 -12.54 -1.11
CA GLU A 279 -0.33 -13.88 -0.76
C GLU A 279 -1.10 -14.44 0.47
N ARG A 280 -2.42 -14.19 0.53
CA ARG A 280 -3.24 -14.47 1.73
C ARG A 280 -3.19 -15.92 2.16
N ASP A 281 -3.32 -16.85 1.21
CA ASP A 281 -3.36 -18.28 1.51
C ASP A 281 -2.00 -18.76 2.06
N GLU A 282 -0.88 -18.31 1.48
CA GLU A 282 0.46 -18.60 2.02
C GLU A 282 0.66 -17.93 3.39
N LEU A 283 0.12 -16.74 3.60
CA LEU A 283 0.24 -16.02 4.86
C LEU A 283 -0.51 -16.75 6.00
N ASP A 284 -1.64 -17.38 5.71
CA ASP A 284 -2.40 -18.19 6.68
C ASP A 284 -1.54 -19.29 7.31
N ASP A 285 -0.69 -19.92 6.50
CA ASP A 285 0.20 -20.99 6.95
C ASP A 285 1.41 -20.48 7.78
N ILE A 286 1.79 -19.22 7.63
CA ILE A 286 3.09 -18.72 8.14
C ILE A 286 3.00 -17.53 9.12
N TYR A 287 1.84 -16.92 9.34
CA TYR A 287 1.79 -15.70 10.16
C TYR A 287 2.16 -15.95 11.63
N PHE A 288 1.95 -17.15 12.15
CA PHE A 288 2.46 -17.52 13.48
C PHE A 288 3.99 -17.56 13.52
N ASP A 289 4.63 -18.11 12.49
CA ASP A 289 6.09 -18.11 12.39
C ASP A 289 6.66 -16.67 12.33
N ILE A 290 5.97 -15.77 11.61
CA ILE A 290 6.34 -14.36 11.56
C ILE A 290 6.21 -13.71 12.93
N LEU A 291 5.13 -14.00 13.65
CA LEU A 291 4.88 -13.44 14.98
C LEU A 291 5.89 -13.97 16.01
N ASP A 292 6.24 -15.24 15.95
CA ASP A 292 7.28 -15.84 16.80
C ASP A 292 8.66 -15.20 16.54
N GLU A 293 8.98 -14.97 15.29
CA GLU A 293 10.24 -14.31 14.92
C GLU A 293 10.24 -12.82 15.30
N LEU A 294 9.10 -12.12 15.21
CA LEU A 294 8.95 -10.75 15.74
C LEU A 294 9.12 -10.69 17.26
N GLU A 295 8.55 -11.64 18.00
CA GLU A 295 8.79 -11.77 19.44
C GLU A 295 10.28 -11.84 19.76
N ARG A 296 11.02 -12.65 19.00
CA ARG A 296 12.48 -12.79 19.17
C ARG A 296 13.23 -11.52 18.83
N LEU A 297 12.91 -10.88 17.70
CA LEU A 297 13.62 -9.69 17.20
C LEU A 297 13.35 -8.44 18.05
N LEU A 298 12.10 -8.23 18.44
CA LEU A 298 11.64 -7.05 19.15
C LEU A 298 11.58 -7.26 20.67
N LYS A 299 11.83 -8.50 21.16
CA LYS A 299 11.72 -8.89 22.57
C LYS A 299 10.34 -8.60 23.15
N LEU A 300 9.29 -8.95 22.40
CA LEU A 300 7.91 -8.72 22.82
C LEU A 300 7.57 -9.51 24.08
N SER A 301 6.83 -8.89 24.99
CA SER A 301 6.18 -9.60 26.08
C SER A 301 5.06 -10.50 25.56
N LYS A 302 4.65 -11.50 26.33
CA LYS A 302 3.50 -12.37 25.99
C LYS A 302 2.23 -11.57 25.76
N GLN A 303 2.02 -10.49 26.50
CA GLN A 303 0.84 -9.64 26.38
C GLN A 303 0.87 -8.85 25.06
N GLU A 304 2.00 -8.29 24.67
CA GLU A 304 2.17 -7.58 23.39
C GLU A 304 1.98 -8.53 22.21
N LYS A 305 2.57 -9.73 22.27
CA LYS A 305 2.40 -10.77 21.24
C LYS A 305 0.92 -11.14 21.05
N LEU A 306 0.19 -11.38 22.13
CA LEU A 306 -1.24 -11.70 22.07
C LEU A 306 -2.08 -10.53 21.54
N ALA A 307 -1.72 -9.30 21.90
CA ALA A 307 -2.40 -8.11 21.39
C ALA A 307 -2.20 -7.95 19.87
N GLN A 308 -0.96 -8.16 19.39
CA GLN A 308 -0.65 -8.12 17.96
C GLN A 308 -1.36 -9.22 17.17
N LEU A 309 -1.41 -10.42 17.73
CA LEU A 309 -2.15 -11.55 17.12
C LEU A 309 -3.61 -11.20 16.92
N LYS A 310 -4.28 -10.76 17.98
CA LYS A 310 -5.71 -10.40 17.93
C LYS A 310 -5.99 -9.26 16.94
N GLU A 311 -5.12 -8.25 16.90
CA GLU A 311 -5.26 -7.16 15.93
C GLU A 311 -5.11 -7.66 14.50
N PHE A 312 -4.10 -8.50 14.25
CA PHE A 312 -3.84 -9.05 12.93
C PHE A 312 -4.97 -9.99 12.46
N GLU A 313 -5.46 -10.89 13.32
CA GLU A 313 -6.60 -11.77 12.99
C GLU A 313 -7.84 -10.96 12.58
N THR A 314 -8.10 -9.83 13.25
CA THR A 314 -9.19 -8.92 12.85
C THR A 314 -9.00 -8.37 11.43
N GLU A 315 -7.78 -8.00 11.05
CA GLU A 315 -7.47 -7.53 9.69
C GLU A 315 -7.51 -8.69 8.68
N PHE A 316 -7.04 -9.88 9.08
CA PHE A 316 -7.01 -11.09 8.26
C PHE A 316 -8.40 -11.58 7.87
N GLU A 317 -9.35 -11.49 8.80
CA GLU A 317 -10.76 -11.82 8.54
C GLU A 317 -11.46 -10.73 7.71
N ALA A 318 -11.13 -9.47 7.95
CA ALA A 318 -11.80 -8.34 7.30
C ALA A 318 -11.65 -8.33 5.77
N VAL A 319 -10.53 -8.83 5.22
CA VAL A 319 -10.27 -8.81 3.77
C VAL A 319 -11.19 -9.73 2.95
N VAL A 320 -11.96 -10.60 3.61
CA VAL A 320 -12.96 -11.51 2.99
C VAL A 320 -14.31 -11.49 3.71
N ALA A 321 -14.52 -10.58 4.68
CA ALA A 321 -15.72 -10.54 5.52
C ALA A 321 -17.03 -10.38 4.74
N PHE A 322 -16.99 -9.78 3.56
CA PHE A 322 -18.14 -9.66 2.66
C PHE A 322 -18.72 -11.02 2.23
N LYS A 323 -17.93 -12.11 2.25
CA LYS A 323 -18.42 -13.47 1.94
C LYS A 323 -19.39 -13.97 2.99
N ASN A 324 -19.19 -13.63 4.26
CA ASN A 324 -20.05 -14.10 5.37
C ASN A 324 -21.48 -13.54 5.26
N ILE A 325 -21.65 -12.38 4.61
CA ILE A 325 -22.96 -11.73 4.41
C ILE A 325 -23.74 -12.41 3.27
N ALA A 326 -23.04 -12.99 2.30
CA ALA A 326 -23.65 -13.64 1.14
C ALA A 326 -24.23 -15.02 1.45
N PHE A 327 -23.79 -15.66 2.53
CA PHE A 327 -24.15 -17.03 2.89
C PHE A 327 -24.97 -17.11 4.21
N GLY A 328 -25.30 -16.00 4.84
CA GLY A 328 -26.16 -15.87 6.01
C GLY A 328 -27.56 -15.38 5.63
#